data_e2c71cde4e583a259d83b33aaaa9190f
#
_entry.id   e2c71cde4e583a259d83b33aaaa9190f
#
_cell.length_a   1.000
_cell.length_b   1.000
_cell.length_c   1.000
_cell.angle_alpha   90.00
_cell.angle_beta   90.00
_cell.angle_gamma   90.00
#
_symmetry.space_group_name_H-M   'P 1'
#
loop_
_entity.id
_entity.type
_entity.pdbx_description
1 polymer ?
#
loop_
_entity_poly.entity_id
_entity_poly.type
_entity_poly.pdbx_seq_one_letter_code
_entity_poly.pdbx_strand_id
1 'polypeptide(L)'
;MTVDAKRDPDHMQAVYLEKLADELTHRGLEAWLMAPPGRVPSLYVVNPAARALEENVYAGCGKDGLWWFWWSWAERISVADDVDQAASTIERVLASLRRAD
;
A
#
# COMPACT_ATOMS: atom_id res chain seq x y z
N MET A 1 15.84 -23.47 -10.16
CA MET A 1 14.79 -23.20 -10.80
C MET A 1 13.93 -22.19 -10.29
N THR A 2 13.70 -21.30 -11.00
CA THR A 2 13.07 -20.11 -10.50
C THR A 2 11.73 -19.89 -11.09
N VAL A 3 11.15 -20.97 -11.53
CA VAL A 3 9.97 -20.86 -12.28
C VAL A 3 8.78 -20.33 -11.55
N ASP A 4 8.80 -20.37 -10.25
CA ASP A 4 7.64 -19.96 -9.51
C ASP A 4 7.75 -18.58 -8.91
N ALA A 5 8.59 -17.74 -9.48
CA ALA A 5 8.71 -16.38 -8.99
C ALA A 5 7.38 -15.64 -8.99
N LYS A 6 6.51 -15.94 -9.94
CA LYS A 6 5.21 -15.30 -10.02
C LYS A 6 4.26 -15.73 -8.92
N ARG A 7 4.55 -16.87 -8.29
CA ARG A 7 3.72 -17.38 -7.22
C ARG A 7 4.29 -17.06 -5.85
N ASP A 8 5.49 -16.49 -5.83
CA ASP A 8 6.13 -16.10 -4.60
C ASP A 8 5.26 -15.02 -3.94
N PRO A 9 4.77 -15.25 -2.71
CA PRO A 9 3.96 -14.23 -2.04
C PRO A 9 4.65 -12.88 -1.93
N ASP A 10 5.96 -12.89 -1.71
CA ASP A 10 6.70 -11.62 -1.63
C ASP A 10 6.68 -10.89 -2.95
N HIS A 11 6.78 -11.64 -4.04
CA HIS A 11 6.73 -11.03 -5.37
C HIS A 11 5.35 -10.40 -5.62
N MET A 12 4.28 -11.12 -5.29
CA MET A 12 2.94 -10.58 -5.48
C MET A 12 2.69 -9.36 -4.59
N GLN A 13 3.19 -9.39 -3.37
CA GLN A 13 3.08 -8.25 -2.49
C GLN A 13 3.72 -7.01 -3.12
N ALA A 14 4.92 -7.17 -3.65
CA ALA A 14 5.62 -6.06 -4.27
C ALA A 14 4.89 -5.55 -5.49
N VAL A 15 4.35 -6.46 -6.32
CA VAL A 15 3.64 -6.05 -7.53
C VAL A 15 2.41 -5.21 -7.18
N TYR A 16 1.61 -5.66 -6.21
CA TYR A 16 0.43 -4.91 -5.82
C TYR A 16 0.80 -3.57 -5.21
N LEU A 17 1.83 -3.55 -4.36
CA LEU A 17 2.24 -2.30 -3.74
C LEU A 17 2.81 -1.32 -4.76
N GLU A 18 3.50 -1.79 -5.77
CA GLU A 18 4.01 -0.91 -6.82
C GLU A 18 2.89 -0.28 -7.62
N LYS A 19 1.87 -1.06 -7.92
CA LYS A 19 0.71 -0.50 -8.62
C LYS A 19 0.03 0.58 -7.79
N LEU A 20 -0.08 0.34 -6.50
CA LEU A 20 -0.65 1.32 -5.60
C LEU A 20 0.22 2.57 -5.52
N ALA A 21 1.54 2.39 -5.48
CA ALA A 21 2.44 3.52 -5.43
C ALA A 21 2.30 4.42 -6.65
N ASP A 22 2.15 3.81 -7.82
CA ASP A 22 1.96 4.59 -9.05
C ASP A 22 0.71 5.44 -8.97
N GLU A 23 -0.38 4.87 -8.48
CA GLU A 23 -1.63 5.61 -8.39
C GLU A 23 -1.55 6.70 -7.33
N LEU A 24 -0.92 6.43 -6.20
CA LEU A 24 -0.77 7.43 -5.15
C LEU A 24 0.10 8.60 -5.63
N THR A 25 1.17 8.29 -6.34
CA THR A 25 2.03 9.33 -6.90
C THR A 25 1.26 10.18 -7.90
N HIS A 26 0.42 9.55 -8.69
CA HIS A 26 -0.41 10.25 -9.65
C HIS A 26 -1.38 11.22 -8.95
N ARG A 27 -1.76 10.89 -7.73
CA ARG A 27 -2.68 11.72 -6.94
C ARG A 27 -1.96 12.76 -6.09
N GLY A 28 -0.64 12.85 -6.20
CA GLY A 28 0.12 13.89 -5.49
C GLY A 28 0.71 13.48 -4.17
N LEU A 29 0.62 12.21 -3.81
CA LEU A 29 1.28 11.71 -2.61
C LEU A 29 2.64 11.14 -2.99
N GLU A 30 3.51 10.98 -1.99
CA GLU A 30 4.79 10.32 -2.19
C GLU A 30 4.69 8.91 -1.64
N ALA A 31 5.23 7.96 -2.38
CA ALA A 31 5.15 6.56 -1.98
C ALA A 31 6.43 5.82 -2.38
N TRP A 32 6.97 5.05 -1.44
CA TRP A 32 8.18 4.28 -1.67
C TRP A 32 7.97 2.84 -1.25
N LEU A 33 8.37 1.91 -2.12
CA LEU A 33 8.33 0.50 -1.78
C LEU A 33 9.53 0.17 -0.90
N MET A 34 9.24 -0.37 0.28
CA MET A 34 10.26 -0.79 1.22
C MET A 34 10.25 -2.31 1.25
N ALA A 35 11.31 -2.92 0.73
CA ALA A 35 11.38 -4.37 0.64
C ALA A 35 12.72 -4.87 1.17
N PRO A 36 12.98 -4.70 2.47
CA PRO A 36 14.24 -5.15 3.03
C PRO A 36 14.33 -6.67 3.03
N PRO A 37 15.53 -7.23 2.88
CA PRO A 37 15.68 -8.68 2.85
C PRO A 37 15.13 -9.32 4.12
N GLY A 38 14.41 -10.42 3.96
CA GLY A 38 13.90 -11.17 5.08
C GLY A 38 12.71 -10.56 5.78
N ARG A 39 12.14 -9.49 5.23
CA ARG A 39 10.98 -8.83 5.83
C ARG A 39 9.87 -8.69 4.82
N VAL A 40 8.66 -8.54 5.33
CA VAL A 40 7.49 -8.33 4.48
C VAL A 40 7.61 -6.96 3.82
N PRO A 41 7.41 -6.88 2.50
CA PRO A 41 7.43 -5.58 1.83
C PRO A 41 6.31 -4.68 2.34
N SER A 42 6.55 -3.39 2.34
CA SER A 42 5.54 -2.41 2.69
C SER A 42 5.67 -1.19 1.79
N LEU A 43 4.64 -0.39 1.73
CA LEU A 43 4.65 0.86 1.00
C LEU A 43 4.59 2.00 1.99
N TYR A 44 5.60 2.86 1.96
CA TYR A 44 5.68 4.01 2.85
C TYR A 44 5.07 5.20 2.10
N VAL A 45 4.01 5.76 2.64
CA VAL A 45 3.26 6.82 1.97
C VAL A 45 3.30 8.08 2.82
N VAL A 46 3.58 9.21 2.18
CA VAL A 46 3.71 10.49 2.85
C VAL A 46 2.91 11.54 2.09
N ASN A 47 2.24 12.41 2.85
CA ASN A 47 1.63 13.59 2.26
C ASN A 47 2.70 14.69 2.18
N PRO A 48 3.15 15.08 0.97
CA PRO A 48 4.23 16.06 0.86
C PRO A 48 3.85 17.44 1.39
N ALA A 49 2.57 17.74 1.47
CA ALA A 49 2.12 19.02 2.01
C ALA A 49 2.13 19.04 3.53
N ALA A 50 2.18 17.87 4.16
CA ALA A 50 2.21 17.75 5.62
C ALA A 50 2.94 16.47 5.96
N ARG A 51 4.25 16.52 5.98
CA ARG A 51 5.08 15.32 6.04
C ARG A 51 4.93 14.51 7.33
N ALA A 52 4.35 15.09 8.35
CA ALA A 52 4.03 14.32 9.54
C ALA A 52 2.90 13.32 9.30
N LEU A 53 2.15 13.48 8.21
CA LEU A 53 1.09 12.56 7.84
C LEU A 53 1.68 11.48 6.94
N GLU A 54 2.00 10.36 7.54
CA GLU A 54 2.65 9.24 6.87
C GLU A 54 2.10 7.94 7.40
N GLU A 55 2.10 6.92 6.57
CA GLU A 55 1.63 5.61 6.95
C GLU A 55 2.32 4.54 6.14
N ASN A 56 2.29 3.32 6.65
CA ASN A 56 2.76 2.16 5.93
C ASN A 56 1.57 1.30 5.52
N VAL A 57 1.62 0.81 4.29
CA VAL A 57 0.57 -0.02 3.72
C VAL A 57 1.18 -1.36 3.34
N TYR A 58 0.44 -2.42 3.57
CA TYR A 58 0.86 -3.78 3.27
C TYR A 58 -0.12 -4.43 2.32
N ALA A 59 0.33 -5.46 1.63
CA ALA A 59 -0.53 -6.28 0.79
C ALA A 59 -0.49 -7.70 1.30
N GLY A 60 -1.64 -8.34 1.40
CA GLY A 60 -1.69 -9.72 1.87
C GLY A 60 -3.03 -10.36 1.59
N CYS A 61 -3.04 -11.69 1.59
CA CYS A 61 -4.27 -12.45 1.38
C CYS A 61 -5.14 -12.41 2.61
N GLY A 62 -6.42 -12.21 2.39
CA GLY A 62 -7.40 -12.32 3.46
C GLY A 62 -7.91 -13.75 3.61
N LYS A 63 -8.77 -13.95 4.57
CA LYS A 63 -9.37 -15.27 4.80
C LYS A 63 -10.25 -15.70 3.64
N ASP A 64 -10.71 -14.74 2.85
CA ASP A 64 -11.55 -15.01 1.70
C ASP A 64 -10.74 -15.44 0.47
N GLY A 65 -9.41 -15.53 0.60
CA GLY A 65 -8.55 -15.89 -0.51
C GLY A 65 -8.23 -14.76 -1.46
N LEU A 66 -8.71 -13.58 -1.19
CA LEU A 66 -8.44 -12.43 -2.03
C LEU A 66 -7.27 -11.64 -1.48
N TRP A 67 -6.58 -10.94 -2.38
CA TRP A 67 -5.54 -10.03 -1.97
C TRP A 67 -6.16 -8.71 -1.57
N TRP A 68 -5.65 -8.16 -0.41
CA TRP A 68 -6.13 -6.90 0.14
C TRP A 68 -4.96 -6.00 0.44
N PHE A 69 -5.20 -4.69 0.44
CA PHE A 69 -4.28 -3.75 1.06
C PHE A 69 -4.69 -3.56 2.52
N TRP A 70 -3.69 -3.37 3.37
CA TRP A 70 -3.89 -3.29 4.81
C TRP A 70 -3.11 -2.12 5.38
N TRP A 71 -3.69 -1.48 6.37
CA TRP A 71 -2.95 -0.53 7.18
C TRP A 71 -1.98 -1.28 8.09
N SER A 72 -0.99 -0.54 8.65
CA SER A 72 -0.02 -1.17 9.55
C SER A 72 -0.66 -1.71 10.82
N TRP A 73 -1.83 -1.22 11.18
CA TRP A 73 -2.56 -1.70 12.35
C TRP A 73 -3.56 -2.80 11.99
N ALA A 74 -3.35 -3.43 10.87
CA ALA A 74 -4.10 -4.62 10.46
C ALA A 74 -5.56 -4.38 10.10
N GLU A 75 -5.90 -3.18 9.72
CA GLU A 75 -7.23 -2.87 9.23
C GLU A 75 -7.20 -2.87 7.70
N ARG A 76 -8.24 -3.42 7.07
CA ARG A 76 -8.31 -3.50 5.62
C ARG A 76 -8.54 -2.13 5.00
N ILE A 77 -7.94 -1.93 3.83
CA ILE A 77 -8.17 -0.73 3.05
C ILE A 77 -9.14 -1.03 1.91
N SER A 78 -8.75 -1.93 1.02
CA SER A 78 -9.61 -2.40 -0.07
C SER A 78 -8.95 -3.62 -0.69
N VAL A 79 -9.69 -4.33 -1.55
CA VAL A 79 -9.08 -5.42 -2.31
C VAL A 79 -7.98 -4.84 -3.19
N ALA A 80 -6.93 -5.64 -3.39
CA ALA A 80 -5.76 -5.15 -4.11
C ALA A 80 -6.04 -4.91 -5.60
N ASP A 81 -7.05 -5.56 -6.14
CA ASP A 81 -7.42 -5.33 -7.52
C ASP A 81 -8.07 -3.97 -7.74
N ASP A 82 -8.56 -3.35 -6.68
CA ASP A 82 -9.19 -2.03 -6.80
C ASP A 82 -8.24 -0.96 -6.29
N VAL A 83 -7.24 -0.67 -7.09
CA VAL A 83 -6.20 0.29 -6.75
C VAL A 83 -6.78 1.69 -6.56
N ASP A 84 -7.78 2.03 -7.36
CA ASP A 84 -8.44 3.32 -7.26
C ASP A 84 -9.08 3.51 -5.89
N GLN A 85 -9.81 2.51 -5.42
CA GLN A 85 -10.46 2.59 -4.13
C GLN A 85 -9.42 2.67 -3.01
N ALA A 86 -8.35 1.89 -3.13
CA ALA A 86 -7.30 1.92 -2.13
C ALA A 86 -6.65 3.31 -2.08
N ALA A 87 -6.32 3.87 -3.22
CA ALA A 87 -5.68 5.17 -3.27
C ALA A 87 -6.60 6.26 -2.75
N SER A 88 -7.89 6.20 -3.06
CA SER A 88 -8.86 7.16 -2.54
C SER A 88 -8.94 7.13 -1.03
N THR A 89 -8.94 5.93 -0.47
CA THR A 89 -9.03 5.77 0.98
C THR A 89 -7.78 6.32 1.65
N ILE A 90 -6.61 5.99 1.10
CA ILE A 90 -5.34 6.45 1.67
C ILE A 90 -5.24 7.98 1.58
N GLU A 91 -5.59 8.52 0.43
CA GLU A 91 -5.56 9.95 0.23
C GLU A 91 -6.45 10.67 1.23
N ARG A 92 -7.65 10.14 1.44
CA ARG A 92 -8.60 10.74 2.36
C ARG A 92 -8.11 10.71 3.80
N VAL A 93 -7.50 9.60 4.21
CA VAL A 93 -7.00 9.48 5.57
C VAL A 93 -5.86 10.47 5.81
N LEU A 94 -4.91 10.55 4.87
CA LEU A 94 -3.78 11.45 5.04
C LEU A 94 -4.18 12.92 4.92
N ALA A 95 -5.25 13.21 4.19
CA ALA A 95 -5.74 14.57 4.07
C ALA A 95 -6.59 14.98 5.27
N SER A 96 -7.38 14.05 5.79
CA SER A 96 -8.32 14.39 6.85
C SER A 96 -7.64 14.76 8.15
N LEU A 97 -6.46 14.19 8.42
CA LEU A 97 -5.71 14.56 9.61
C LEU A 97 -5.31 16.03 9.56
N ARG A 98 -4.98 16.53 8.39
CA ARG A 98 -4.63 17.92 8.24
C ARG A 98 -5.83 18.83 8.44
N ARG A 99 -6.99 18.35 8.06
CA ARG A 99 -8.21 19.17 8.18
C ARG A 99 -8.77 19.22 9.58
N ALA A 100 -8.29 18.37 10.43
CA ALA A 100 -8.76 18.37 11.82
C ALA A 100 -8.26 19.58 12.57
N ASP A 101 -7.37 20.33 12.02
CA ASP A 101 -6.85 21.54 12.67
C ASP A 101 -7.86 22.67 12.71
#